data_00858397bcf3f88e58f35e5a982bc9d1
#
_entry.id   00858397bcf3f88e58f35e5a982bc9d1
#
_cell.length_a   1.000
_cell.length_b   1.000
_cell.length_c   1.000
_cell.angle_alpha   90.00
_cell.angle_beta   90.00
_cell.angle_gamma   90.00
#
_symmetry.space_group_name_H-M   'P 1'
#
loop_
_entity.id
_entity.type
_entity.pdbx_description
1 polymer ?
#
loop_
_entity_poly.entity_id
_entity_poly.type
_entity_poly.pdbx_seq_one_letter_code
_entity_poly.pdbx_strand_id
1 'polypeptide(L)'
;MLDRSQFATNLLMCTVTRLKACVREIDTVARFGGDEFVVLLDELALSLEDSMAQAAVVAEKIRLALAAPYVLGLQRGGADALAVEHRCTASIGVTLFVHGEASQDDILVRADAAMYQAKEQGRNRVFF
;
A
#
# COMPACT_ATOMS: atom_id res chain seq x y z
N MET A 1 14.48 -15.12 21.79
CA MET A 1 13.48 -15.46 20.75
C MET A 1 12.70 -14.20 20.39
N LEU A 2 12.59 -13.90 19.12
CA LEU A 2 11.85 -12.75 18.66
C LEU A 2 10.34 -13.00 18.78
N ASP A 3 9.62 -12.02 19.32
CA ASP A 3 8.17 -12.08 19.37
C ASP A 3 7.60 -11.75 17.98
N ARG A 4 7.00 -12.75 17.34
CA ARG A 4 6.40 -12.61 16.01
C ARG A 4 5.26 -11.59 15.97
N SER A 5 4.50 -11.47 17.08
CA SER A 5 3.43 -10.48 17.18
C SER A 5 3.99 -9.06 17.13
N GLN A 6 5.07 -8.78 17.87
CA GLN A 6 5.71 -7.48 17.88
C GLN A 6 6.30 -7.15 16.51
N PHE A 7 6.96 -8.12 15.85
CA PHE A 7 7.49 -7.93 14.49
C PHE A 7 6.38 -7.55 13.52
N ALA A 8 5.29 -8.32 13.48
CA ALA A 8 4.18 -8.06 12.59
C ALA A 8 3.53 -6.70 12.85
N THR A 9 3.32 -6.34 14.12
CA THR A 9 2.74 -5.06 14.51
C THR A 9 3.63 -3.89 14.08
N ASN A 10 4.93 -3.99 14.32
CA ASN A 10 5.87 -2.93 13.95
C ASN A 10 5.95 -2.77 12.43
N LEU A 11 5.95 -3.85 11.68
CA LEU A 11 5.95 -3.81 10.23
C LEU A 11 4.69 -3.15 9.69
N LEU A 12 3.52 -3.49 10.22
CA LEU A 12 2.24 -2.88 9.83
C LEU A 12 2.22 -1.39 10.12
N MET A 13 2.71 -0.96 11.28
CA MET A 13 2.77 0.46 11.63
C MET A 13 3.70 1.23 10.69
N CYS A 14 4.86 0.68 10.36
CA CYS A 14 5.78 1.28 9.40
C CYS A 14 5.16 1.37 8.01
N THR A 15 4.44 0.34 7.57
CA THR A 15 3.73 0.32 6.29
C THR A 15 2.68 1.42 6.21
N VAL A 16 1.85 1.56 7.25
CA VAL A 16 0.83 2.62 7.32
C VAL A 16 1.48 4.00 7.28
N THR A 17 2.55 4.20 8.02
CA THR A 17 3.27 5.48 8.05
C THR A 17 3.81 5.83 6.66
N ARG A 18 4.40 4.87 5.96
CA ARG A 18 4.91 5.08 4.59
C ARG A 18 3.79 5.38 3.60
N LEU A 19 2.67 4.66 3.68
CA LEU A 19 1.50 4.91 2.83
C LEU A 19 0.96 6.33 3.04
N LYS A 20 0.79 6.74 4.28
CA LYS A 20 0.30 8.09 4.61
C LYS A 20 1.25 9.19 4.15
N ALA A 21 2.54 8.95 4.16
CA ALA A 21 3.53 9.90 3.66
C ALA A 21 3.49 10.06 2.13
N CYS A 22 2.92 9.11 1.40
CA CYS A 22 2.80 9.15 -0.05
C CYS A 22 1.53 9.84 -0.56
N VAL A 23 0.55 10.08 0.31
CA VAL A 23 -0.77 10.59 -0.06
C VAL A 23 -1.10 11.86 0.71
N ARG A 24 -2.16 12.55 0.28
CA ARG A 24 -2.63 13.78 0.90
C ARG A 24 -3.53 13.47 2.10
N GLU A 25 -3.79 14.48 2.95
CA GLU A 25 -4.70 14.32 4.09
C GLU A 25 -6.13 13.93 3.69
N ILE A 26 -6.59 14.40 2.52
CA ILE A 26 -7.92 14.06 2.00
C ILE A 26 -8.01 12.64 1.47
N ASP A 27 -6.87 12.00 1.23
CA ASP A 27 -6.82 10.62 0.77
C ASP A 27 -6.97 9.65 1.96
N THR A 28 -7.47 8.47 1.69
CA THR A 28 -7.75 7.48 2.73
C THR A 28 -6.84 6.28 2.59
N VAL A 29 -6.27 5.84 3.70
CA VAL A 29 -5.51 4.59 3.80
C VAL A 29 -6.26 3.68 4.74
N ALA A 30 -6.61 2.48 4.27
CA ALA A 30 -7.31 1.48 5.06
C ALA A 30 -6.62 0.12 4.94
N ARG A 31 -6.59 -0.63 6.03
CA ARG A 31 -6.13 -2.01 6.02
C ARG A 31 -7.33 -2.93 5.85
N PHE A 32 -7.29 -3.80 4.85
CA PHE A 32 -8.39 -4.75 4.59
C PHE A 32 -8.19 -6.08 5.30
N GLY A 33 -7.00 -6.40 5.70
CA GLY A 33 -6.70 -7.62 6.42
C GLY A 33 -5.34 -8.18 5.98
N GLY A 34 -4.68 -8.95 6.85
CA GLY A 34 -3.35 -9.47 6.56
C GLY A 34 -2.39 -8.35 6.17
N ASP A 35 -1.82 -8.47 4.99
CA ASP A 35 -0.91 -7.50 4.38
C ASP A 35 -1.57 -6.69 3.24
N GLU A 36 -2.90 -6.67 3.17
CA GLU A 36 -3.65 -6.00 2.12
C GLU A 36 -4.15 -4.64 2.60
N PHE A 37 -3.83 -3.60 1.82
CA PHE A 37 -4.23 -2.22 2.07
C PHE A 37 -4.99 -1.67 0.88
N VAL A 38 -5.90 -0.76 1.16
CA VAL A 38 -6.61 0.03 0.14
C VAL A 38 -6.27 1.49 0.35
N VAL A 39 -5.93 2.16 -0.74
CA VAL A 39 -5.69 3.60 -0.76
C VAL A 39 -6.71 4.24 -1.69
N LEU A 40 -7.47 5.16 -1.16
CA LEU A 40 -8.47 5.92 -1.92
C LEU A 40 -7.93 7.32 -2.15
N LEU A 41 -7.71 7.66 -3.41
CA LEU A 41 -7.31 9.01 -3.81
C LEU A 41 -8.56 9.80 -4.19
N ASP A 42 -8.75 10.91 -3.53
CA ASP A 42 -9.89 11.78 -3.74
C ASP A 42 -9.50 13.01 -4.57
N GLU A 43 -10.49 13.65 -5.18
CA GLU A 43 -10.31 14.89 -5.94
C GLU A 43 -9.14 14.84 -6.94
N LEU A 44 -9.15 13.83 -7.81
CA LEU A 44 -8.23 13.76 -8.93
C LEU A 44 -8.68 14.74 -10.04
N ALA A 45 -7.83 14.90 -11.06
CA ALA A 45 -8.12 15.77 -12.19
C ALA A 45 -9.45 15.42 -12.89
N LEU A 46 -10.04 16.41 -13.58
CA LEU A 46 -11.33 16.22 -14.25
C LEU A 46 -11.28 15.28 -15.45
N SER A 47 -10.15 15.25 -16.17
CA SER A 47 -9.99 14.33 -17.30
C SER A 47 -9.53 12.96 -16.84
N LEU A 48 -10.01 11.92 -17.51
CA LEU A 48 -9.59 10.54 -17.25
C LEU A 48 -8.08 10.37 -17.42
N GLU A 49 -7.53 10.93 -18.47
CA GLU A 49 -6.11 10.83 -18.81
C GLU A 49 -5.23 11.43 -17.70
N ASP A 50 -5.57 12.63 -17.23
CA ASP A 50 -4.82 13.30 -16.17
C ASP A 50 -4.99 12.58 -14.83
N SER A 51 -6.18 12.06 -14.56
CA SER A 51 -6.42 11.26 -13.34
C SER A 51 -5.60 9.97 -13.33
N MET A 52 -5.51 9.30 -14.48
CA MET A 52 -4.66 8.11 -14.61
C MET A 52 -3.19 8.45 -14.38
N ALA A 53 -2.71 9.55 -14.94
CA ALA A 53 -1.33 10.01 -14.74
C ALA A 53 -1.05 10.32 -13.28
N GLN A 54 -1.95 11.02 -12.60
CA GLN A 54 -1.82 11.33 -11.18
C GLN A 54 -1.82 10.06 -10.31
N ALA A 55 -2.74 9.14 -10.58
CA ALA A 55 -2.80 7.86 -9.85
C ALA A 55 -1.55 7.02 -10.09
N ALA A 56 -1.02 7.01 -11.31
CA ALA A 56 0.20 6.29 -11.64
C ALA A 56 1.41 6.83 -10.87
N VAL A 57 1.54 8.14 -10.76
CA VAL A 57 2.62 8.78 -9.98
C VAL A 57 2.54 8.38 -8.51
N VAL A 58 1.36 8.45 -7.91
CA VAL A 58 1.17 8.09 -6.50
C VAL A 58 1.43 6.58 -6.29
N ALA A 59 0.91 5.73 -7.15
CA ALA A 59 1.09 4.28 -7.05
C ALA A 59 2.57 3.89 -7.14
N GLU A 60 3.32 4.50 -8.06
CA GLU A 60 4.75 4.26 -8.19
C GLU A 60 5.54 4.77 -6.99
N LYS A 61 5.15 5.92 -6.45
CA LYS A 61 5.72 6.45 -5.21
C LYS A 61 5.51 5.49 -4.04
N ILE A 62 4.31 4.94 -3.92
CA ILE A 62 3.99 3.92 -2.90
C ILE A 62 4.83 2.67 -3.12
N ARG A 63 4.92 2.17 -4.34
CA ARG A 63 5.70 0.97 -4.65
C ARG A 63 7.16 1.13 -4.21
N LEU A 64 7.76 2.25 -4.55
CA LEU A 64 9.16 2.55 -4.18
C LEU A 64 9.32 2.72 -2.67
N ALA A 65 8.39 3.41 -2.01
CA ALA A 65 8.44 3.61 -0.56
C ALA A 65 8.33 2.30 0.21
N LEU A 66 7.46 1.39 -0.24
CA LEU A 66 7.28 0.10 0.41
C LEU A 66 8.42 -0.88 0.12
N ALA A 67 9.13 -0.70 -0.99
CA ALA A 67 10.30 -1.52 -1.34
C ALA A 67 11.57 -1.11 -0.57
N ALA A 68 11.60 0.08 0.02
CA ALA A 68 12.73 0.51 0.83
C ALA A 68 12.86 -0.35 2.09
N PRO A 69 14.07 -0.61 2.57
CA PRO A 69 14.26 -1.45 3.76
C PRO A 69 13.51 -0.91 4.98
N TYR A 70 12.92 -1.84 5.75
CA TYR A 70 12.32 -1.54 7.04
C TYR A 70 13.33 -1.87 8.13
N VAL A 71 13.61 -0.92 9.01
CA VAL A 71 14.43 -1.16 10.20
C VAL A 71 13.50 -1.21 11.40
N LEU A 72 13.33 -2.40 11.95
CA LEU A 72 12.38 -2.65 13.02
C LEU A 72 13.14 -2.83 14.35
N GLY A 73 12.82 -1.98 15.32
CA GLY A 73 13.33 -2.12 16.68
C GLY A 73 12.51 -3.13 17.46
N LEU A 74 13.14 -4.19 17.93
CA LEU A 74 12.50 -5.21 18.76
C LEU A 74 13.18 -5.24 20.13
N GLN A 75 12.38 -5.24 21.20
CA GLN A 75 12.89 -5.45 22.54
C GLN A 75 12.96 -6.94 22.86
N ARG A 76 14.08 -7.33 23.45
CA ARG A 76 14.35 -8.72 23.79
C ARG A 76 14.51 -8.85 25.29
N GLY A 77 13.46 -9.31 25.98
CA GLY A 77 13.52 -9.75 27.37
C GLY A 77 14.12 -8.74 28.35
N GLY A 78 13.83 -7.46 28.24
CA GLY A 78 14.34 -6.41 29.13
C GLY A 78 15.81 -6.03 28.89
N ALA A 79 16.46 -6.63 27.88
CA ALA A 79 17.82 -6.32 27.48
C ALA A 79 17.84 -5.39 26.27
N ASP A 80 18.95 -5.26 25.58
CA ASP A 80 19.19 -4.35 24.48
C ASP A 80 18.16 -4.46 23.34
N ALA A 81 17.80 -3.34 22.75
CA ALA A 81 16.96 -3.31 21.56
C ALA A 81 17.69 -3.98 20.38
N LEU A 82 16.99 -4.89 19.70
CA LEU A 82 17.47 -5.52 18.49
C LEU A 82 16.89 -4.82 17.28
N ALA A 83 17.75 -4.35 16.38
CA ALA A 83 17.32 -3.79 15.08
C ALA A 83 17.33 -4.91 14.04
N VAL A 84 16.20 -5.11 13.36
CA VAL A 84 16.04 -6.09 12.29
C VAL A 84 15.70 -5.36 11.00
N GLU A 85 16.47 -5.60 9.94
CA GLU A 85 16.16 -5.11 8.61
C GLU A 85 15.23 -6.10 7.90
N HIS A 86 14.13 -5.58 7.35
CA HIS A 86 13.18 -6.36 6.57
C HIS A 86 12.96 -5.71 5.22
N ARG A 87 12.89 -6.51 4.18
CA ARG A 87 12.61 -6.06 2.82
C ARG A 87 11.41 -6.80 2.26
N CYS A 88 10.52 -6.06 1.63
CA CYS A 88 9.39 -6.62 0.90
C CYS A 88 9.05 -5.68 -0.27
N THR A 89 8.19 -6.16 -1.14
CA THR A 89 7.71 -5.37 -2.28
C THR A 89 6.20 -5.37 -2.29
N ALA A 90 5.61 -4.45 -3.04
CA ALA A 90 4.18 -4.33 -3.18
C ALA A 90 3.74 -4.58 -4.63
N SER A 91 2.66 -5.33 -4.78
CA SER A 91 1.94 -5.44 -6.04
C SER A 91 0.70 -4.59 -5.92
N ILE A 92 0.52 -3.65 -6.83
CA ILE A 92 -0.49 -2.60 -6.72
C ILE A 92 -1.42 -2.66 -7.92
N GLY A 93 -2.71 -2.85 -7.65
CA GLY A 93 -3.76 -2.70 -8.65
C GLY A 93 -4.42 -1.35 -8.50
N VAL A 94 -4.64 -0.67 -9.62
CA VAL A 94 -5.26 0.65 -9.66
C VAL A 94 -6.52 0.59 -10.52
N THR A 95 -7.60 1.17 -10.03
CA THR A 95 -8.80 1.42 -10.83
C THR A 95 -9.27 2.84 -10.59
N LEU A 96 -9.84 3.43 -11.63
CA LEU A 96 -10.47 4.74 -11.55
C LEU A 96 -11.98 4.57 -11.61
N PHE A 97 -12.68 5.44 -10.92
CA PHE A 97 -14.13 5.45 -10.95
C PHE A 97 -14.66 6.87 -10.79
N VAL A 98 -15.86 7.10 -11.31
CA VAL A 98 -16.61 8.31 -11.09
C VAL A 98 -17.67 8.01 -10.03
N HIS A 99 -17.86 8.93 -9.10
CA HIS A 99 -18.81 8.78 -8.01
C HIS A 99 -20.22 8.44 -8.56
N GLY A 100 -20.78 7.33 -8.08
CA GLY A 100 -22.12 6.88 -8.47
C GLY A 100 -22.18 5.97 -9.69
N GLU A 101 -21.09 5.74 -10.43
CA GLU A 101 -21.09 4.84 -11.60
C GLU A 101 -21.10 3.37 -11.25
N ALA A 102 -20.45 3.01 -10.15
CA ALA A 102 -20.32 1.64 -9.74
C ALA A 102 -20.47 1.51 -8.23
N SER A 103 -20.84 0.32 -7.76
CA SER A 103 -20.88 0.04 -6.34
C SER A 103 -19.47 -0.04 -5.76
N GLN A 104 -19.36 0.14 -4.45
CA GLN A 104 -18.10 -0.02 -3.74
C GLN A 104 -17.50 -1.42 -3.98
N ASP A 105 -18.34 -2.45 -3.96
CA ASP A 105 -17.90 -3.83 -4.18
C ASP A 105 -17.34 -4.01 -5.60
N ASP A 106 -17.98 -3.44 -6.62
CA ASP A 106 -17.50 -3.50 -8.00
C ASP A 106 -16.16 -2.82 -8.17
N ILE A 107 -15.97 -1.68 -7.53
CA ILE A 107 -14.70 -0.93 -7.57
C ILE A 107 -13.58 -1.76 -6.94
N LEU A 108 -13.84 -2.35 -5.78
CA LEU A 108 -12.85 -3.19 -5.09
C LEU A 108 -12.51 -4.44 -5.90
N VAL A 109 -13.49 -5.06 -6.55
CA VAL A 109 -13.27 -6.22 -7.44
C VAL A 109 -12.35 -5.85 -8.60
N ARG A 110 -12.55 -4.69 -9.21
CA ARG A 110 -11.70 -4.19 -10.31
C ARG A 110 -10.27 -3.95 -9.84
N ALA A 111 -10.10 -3.30 -8.70
CA ALA A 111 -8.78 -3.04 -8.14
C ALA A 111 -8.05 -4.35 -7.77
N ASP A 112 -8.78 -5.31 -7.20
CA ASP A 112 -8.25 -6.62 -6.85
C ASP A 112 -7.83 -7.40 -8.09
N ALA A 113 -8.61 -7.37 -9.15
CA ALA A 113 -8.26 -7.99 -10.43
C ALA A 113 -6.97 -7.39 -11.01
N ALA A 114 -6.82 -6.08 -10.95
CA ALA A 114 -5.60 -5.41 -11.39
C ALA A 114 -4.40 -5.80 -10.52
N MET A 115 -4.57 -5.88 -9.22
CA MET A 115 -3.51 -6.33 -8.29
C MET A 115 -3.10 -7.77 -8.59
N TYR A 116 -4.06 -8.65 -8.88
CA TYR A 116 -3.78 -10.02 -9.29
C TYR A 116 -2.91 -10.06 -10.55
N GLN A 117 -3.20 -9.23 -11.54
CA GLN A 117 -2.39 -9.11 -12.75
C GLN A 117 -0.97 -8.64 -12.42
N ALA A 118 -0.81 -7.69 -11.50
CA ALA A 118 0.51 -7.26 -11.05
C ALA A 118 1.29 -8.43 -10.43
N LYS A 119 0.64 -9.27 -9.64
CA LYS A 119 1.26 -10.47 -9.04
C LYS A 119 1.64 -11.51 -10.10
N GLU A 120 0.76 -11.76 -11.07
CA GLU A 120 1.01 -12.72 -12.15
C GLU A 120 2.15 -12.30 -13.06
N GLN A 121 2.33 -11.00 -13.27
CA GLN A 121 3.38 -10.47 -14.14
C GLN A 121 4.74 -10.31 -13.46
N GLY A 122 4.91 -10.82 -12.25
CA GLY A 122 6.20 -10.86 -11.57
C GLY A 122 6.26 -10.06 -10.27
N ARG A 123 5.14 -9.57 -9.76
CA ARG A 123 5.08 -8.78 -8.52
C ARG A 123 5.87 -7.47 -8.59
N ASN A 124 5.92 -6.72 -7.53
CA ASN A 124 6.69 -5.47 -7.43
C ASN A 124 6.42 -4.55 -8.62
N ARG A 125 5.16 -4.26 -8.86
CA ARG A 125 4.72 -3.41 -9.98
C ARG A 125 3.33 -2.87 -9.77
N VAL A 126 3.00 -1.85 -10.56
CA VAL A 126 1.67 -1.27 -10.65
C VAL A 126 0.99 -1.78 -11.91
N PHE A 127 -0.28 -2.13 -11.80
CA PHE A 127 -1.13 -2.53 -12.92
C PHE A 127 -2.45 -1.76 -12.88
N PHE A 128 -2.89 -1.30 -14.03
CA PHE A 128 -4.17 -0.61 -14.20
C PHE A 128 -5.25 -1.50 -14.78
#